data_8a266b95416b113932dd825934ad7c8b
#
_entry.id   8a266b95416b113932dd825934ad7c8b
#
_cell.length_a   1.000
_cell.length_b   1.000
_cell.length_c   1.000
_cell.angle_alpha   90.00
_cell.angle_beta   90.00
_cell.angle_gamma   90.00
#
_symmetry.space_group_name_H-M   'P 1'
#
loop_
_entity.id
_entity.type
_entity.pdbx_description
1 polymer ?
#
loop_
_entity_poly.entity_id
_entity_poly.type
_entity_poly.pdbx_seq_one_letter_code
_entity_poly.pdbx_strand_id
1 'polypeptide(L)'
;MKPYRFVIAASACALFAACSNVSNVNPTALIQSGQQAAQAATLSDADVRALTDKSCAQLDSENQIVAANSKYQKRLNKIAAQLGNNINGVPVNYKVYITKDVNAWAMANGCVRVYSGLMDMMNDNEVRGVVGHEMGHVALGHTKKAMQVAYATSAARSVASSAGGVAGALSGSQLGDFSEKLINAQFSQTQESAADDYSFDLQKKKNLDPSGLVTAFNKLAQLDGGKSSMLSSHPASPARAQHIQQRIASNQ
;
A
#
# COMPACT_ATOMS: atom_id res chain seq x y z
N MET A 1 5.32 63.52 -36.31
CA MET A 1 5.80 62.22 -35.84
C MET A 1 6.14 62.34 -34.38
N LYS A 2 5.29 61.78 -33.48
CA LYS A 2 5.51 61.80 -32.03
C LYS A 2 5.83 60.35 -31.58
N PRO A 3 6.87 60.08 -30.78
CA PRO A 3 7.17 58.76 -30.29
C PRO A 3 6.29 58.40 -29.10
N TYR A 4 5.63 57.23 -29.16
CA TYR A 4 4.93 56.60 -28.05
C TYR A 4 5.93 56.03 -27.04
N ARG A 5 5.89 56.51 -25.81
CA ARG A 5 6.58 55.94 -24.66
C ARG A 5 5.73 54.82 -24.10
N PHE A 6 6.21 53.57 -24.20
CA PHE A 6 5.65 52.44 -23.44
C PHE A 6 6.04 52.59 -21.98
N VAL A 7 5.00 52.71 -21.12
CA VAL A 7 5.14 52.59 -19.69
C VAL A 7 4.85 51.13 -19.35
N ILE A 8 5.89 50.38 -19.01
CA ILE A 8 5.75 49.03 -18.41
C ILE A 8 5.52 49.26 -16.93
N ALA A 9 4.26 49.13 -16.48
CA ALA A 9 3.91 49.08 -15.08
C ALA A 9 4.26 47.68 -14.55
N ALA A 10 5.29 47.59 -13.71
CA ALA A 10 5.65 46.43 -12.94
C ALA A 10 4.61 46.21 -11.83
N SER A 11 3.72 45.24 -12.02
CA SER A 11 2.86 44.73 -10.96
C SER A 11 3.53 43.48 -10.34
N ALA A 12 4.53 43.72 -9.52
CA ALA A 12 5.07 42.75 -8.62
C ALA A 12 4.90 43.29 -7.19
N CYS A 13 3.99 42.72 -6.42
CA CYS A 13 3.98 42.74 -4.93
C CYS A 13 2.58 42.53 -4.41
N ALA A 14 2.11 41.30 -4.29
CA ALA A 14 1.07 40.94 -3.32
C ALA A 14 0.98 39.41 -3.12
N LEU A 15 2.08 38.77 -2.69
CA LEU A 15 2.10 37.37 -2.21
C LEU A 15 3.04 37.20 -1.00
N PHE A 16 3.11 38.18 -0.11
CA PHE A 16 3.84 38.08 1.15
C PHE A 16 2.98 38.51 2.33
N ALA A 17 1.91 37.79 2.61
CA ALA A 17 1.13 38.01 3.83
C ALA A 17 0.52 36.69 4.35
N ALA A 18 1.30 35.60 4.40
CA ALA A 18 0.90 34.39 5.09
C ALA A 18 2.11 33.65 5.76
N CYS A 19 3.08 34.41 6.27
CA CYS A 19 4.24 33.87 7.00
C CYS A 19 4.44 34.62 8.32
N SER A 20 3.46 34.59 9.22
CA SER A 20 3.64 35.19 10.54
C SER A 20 3.60 34.18 11.71
N ASN A 21 3.95 32.89 11.46
CA ASN A 21 4.16 31.92 12.55
C ASN A 21 5.31 30.92 12.27
N VAL A 22 6.37 31.34 11.56
CA VAL A 22 7.54 30.47 11.28
C VAL A 22 8.71 30.76 12.25
N SER A 23 8.50 31.49 13.34
CA SER A 23 9.55 31.93 14.23
C SER A 23 10.17 30.86 15.14
N ASN A 24 9.77 29.57 15.03
CA ASN A 24 10.35 28.47 15.82
C ASN A 24 10.71 27.22 15.02
N VAL A 25 10.92 27.32 13.72
CA VAL A 25 11.40 26.18 12.94
C VAL A 25 12.93 26.11 13.07
N ASN A 26 13.41 25.08 13.77
CA ASN A 26 14.84 24.83 13.90
C ASN A 26 15.44 24.58 12.50
N PRO A 27 16.39 25.41 12.01
CA PRO A 27 17.00 25.26 10.69
C PRO A 27 17.64 23.89 10.48
N THR A 28 18.20 23.31 11.55
CA THR A 28 18.79 21.97 11.54
C THR A 28 17.73 20.89 11.26
N ALA A 29 16.52 21.04 11.83
CA ALA A 29 15.42 20.11 11.57
C ALA A 29 14.90 20.20 10.13
N LEU A 30 14.90 21.37 9.50
CA LEU A 30 14.54 21.58 8.10
C LEU A 30 15.56 20.94 7.15
N ILE A 31 16.85 21.10 7.41
CA ILE A 31 17.93 20.49 6.62
C ILE A 31 17.86 18.97 6.76
N GLN A 32 17.63 18.45 7.96
CA GLN A 32 17.50 17.03 8.23
C GLN A 32 16.27 16.42 7.56
N SER A 33 15.10 17.09 7.61
CA SER A 33 13.91 16.63 6.93
C SER A 33 14.05 16.61 5.41
N GLY A 34 14.77 17.57 4.84
CA GLY A 34 15.12 17.61 3.42
C GLY A 34 16.05 16.46 3.00
N GLN A 35 17.08 16.17 3.81
CA GLN A 35 17.99 15.04 3.56
C GLN A 35 17.27 13.70 3.70
N GLN A 36 16.37 13.53 4.65
CA GLN A 36 15.60 12.31 4.86
C GLN A 36 14.58 12.07 3.76
N ALA A 37 13.92 13.13 3.28
CA ALA A 37 13.03 13.03 2.12
C ALA A 37 13.82 12.62 0.85
N ALA A 38 15.04 13.12 0.69
CA ALA A 38 15.93 12.71 -0.39
C ALA A 38 16.38 11.25 -0.23
N GLN A 39 16.74 10.81 0.98
CA GLN A 39 17.08 9.41 1.26
C GLN A 39 15.89 8.47 1.02
N ALA A 40 14.68 8.85 1.43
CA ALA A 40 13.48 8.06 1.18
C ALA A 40 13.20 7.86 -0.31
N ALA A 41 13.45 8.89 -1.14
CA ALA A 41 13.34 8.81 -2.59
C ALA A 41 14.43 7.92 -3.23
N THR A 42 15.53 7.66 -2.51
CA THR A 42 16.69 6.89 -2.98
C THR A 42 16.82 5.51 -2.32
N LEU A 43 15.80 5.02 -1.59
CA LEU A 43 15.82 3.67 -1.05
C LEU A 43 16.08 2.66 -2.16
N SER A 44 17.19 1.94 -2.04
CA SER A 44 17.51 0.85 -2.96
C SER A 44 16.52 -0.32 -2.80
N ASP A 45 16.46 -1.20 -3.79
CA ASP A 45 15.63 -2.41 -3.68
C ASP A 45 16.08 -3.31 -2.51
N ALA A 46 17.37 -3.28 -2.16
CA ALA A 46 17.89 -3.98 -0.99
C ALA A 46 17.37 -3.37 0.33
N ASP A 47 17.34 -2.02 0.44
CA ASP A 47 16.78 -1.34 1.61
C ASP A 47 15.28 -1.60 1.74
N VAL A 48 14.54 -1.55 0.62
CA VAL A 48 13.13 -1.88 0.56
C VAL A 48 12.88 -3.29 1.08
N ARG A 49 13.65 -4.25 0.59
CA ARG A 49 13.55 -5.65 1.05
C ARG A 49 13.85 -5.78 2.53
N ALA A 50 14.97 -5.23 3.00
CA ALA A 50 15.37 -5.31 4.40
C ALA A 50 14.34 -4.68 5.36
N LEU A 51 13.75 -3.54 5.00
CA LEU A 51 12.69 -2.89 5.77
C LEU A 51 11.41 -3.71 5.79
N THR A 52 10.98 -4.23 4.63
CA THR A 52 9.76 -5.04 4.55
C THR A 52 9.93 -6.40 5.21
N ASP A 53 11.12 -7.01 5.20
CA ASP A 53 11.39 -8.25 5.93
C ASP A 53 11.24 -8.03 7.44
N LYS A 54 11.79 -6.94 7.98
CA LYS A 54 11.66 -6.58 9.39
C LYS A 54 10.21 -6.24 9.76
N SER A 55 9.51 -5.45 8.93
CA SER A 55 8.11 -5.09 9.16
C SER A 55 7.19 -6.30 9.13
N CYS A 56 7.40 -7.21 8.16
CA CYS A 56 6.64 -8.46 8.09
C CYS A 56 6.88 -9.34 9.33
N ALA A 57 8.13 -9.46 9.77
CA ALA A 57 8.48 -10.22 10.98
C ALA A 57 7.88 -9.59 12.24
N GLN A 58 7.90 -8.26 12.35
CA GLN A 58 7.28 -7.53 13.47
C GLN A 58 5.78 -7.79 13.53
N LEU A 59 5.07 -7.61 12.41
CA LEU A 59 3.63 -7.88 12.33
C LEU A 59 3.30 -9.35 12.61
N ASP A 60 4.11 -10.28 12.10
CA ASP A 60 3.96 -11.72 12.39
C ASP A 60 4.12 -12.04 13.89
N SER A 61 4.94 -11.29 14.62
CA SER A 61 5.12 -11.46 16.06
C SER A 61 3.98 -10.88 16.90
N GLU A 62 3.30 -9.86 16.39
CA GLU A 62 2.19 -9.16 17.04
C GLU A 62 0.83 -9.78 16.76
N ASN A 63 0.73 -10.66 15.77
CA ASN A 63 -0.52 -11.24 15.31
C ASN A 63 -0.53 -12.77 15.46
N GLN A 64 -1.68 -13.32 15.78
CA GLN A 64 -1.85 -14.78 15.85
C GLN A 64 -1.92 -15.37 14.43
N ILE A 65 -0.86 -16.06 14.02
CA ILE A 65 -0.82 -16.80 12.76
C ILE A 65 -1.50 -18.16 12.96
N VAL A 66 -2.31 -18.57 11.99
CA VAL A 66 -2.93 -19.91 12.00
C VAL A 66 -1.87 -21.00 11.83
N ALA A 67 -2.11 -22.19 12.40
CA ALA A 67 -1.28 -23.34 12.14
C ALA A 67 -1.27 -23.70 10.63
N ALA A 68 -0.14 -24.19 10.13
CA ALA A 68 0.05 -24.53 8.71
C ALA A 68 -0.97 -25.58 8.20
N ASN A 69 -1.44 -26.47 9.07
CA ASN A 69 -2.44 -27.49 8.75
C ASN A 69 -3.89 -27.04 8.98
N SER A 70 -4.14 -25.79 9.40
CA SER A 70 -5.47 -25.25 9.64
C SER A 70 -6.32 -25.19 8.36
N LYS A 71 -7.65 -25.15 8.53
CA LYS A 71 -8.59 -24.97 7.41
C LYS A 71 -8.33 -23.69 6.63
N TYR A 72 -7.99 -22.60 7.33
CA TYR A 72 -7.71 -21.31 6.71
C TYR A 72 -6.44 -21.34 5.86
N GLN A 73 -5.32 -21.87 6.41
CA GLN A 73 -4.06 -21.94 5.66
C GLN A 73 -4.17 -22.88 4.45
N LYS A 74 -4.84 -24.03 4.61
CA LYS A 74 -5.10 -24.94 3.46
C LYS A 74 -5.92 -24.28 2.37
N ARG A 75 -6.96 -23.52 2.76
CA ARG A 75 -7.79 -22.75 1.82
C ARG A 75 -6.98 -21.68 1.10
N LEU A 76 -6.19 -20.89 1.84
CA LEU A 76 -5.34 -19.86 1.26
C LEU A 76 -4.28 -20.47 0.34
N ASN A 77 -3.66 -21.57 0.71
CA ASN A 77 -2.67 -22.27 -0.12
C ASN A 77 -3.27 -22.74 -1.46
N LYS A 78 -4.53 -23.23 -1.45
CA LYS A 78 -5.24 -23.60 -2.68
C LYS A 78 -5.47 -22.38 -3.60
N ILE A 79 -5.86 -21.23 -3.04
CA ILE A 79 -6.05 -19.99 -3.78
C ILE A 79 -4.70 -19.47 -4.31
N ALA A 80 -3.67 -19.46 -3.48
CA ALA A 80 -2.32 -19.03 -3.83
C ALA A 80 -1.71 -19.88 -4.97
N ALA A 81 -1.95 -21.19 -4.96
CA ALA A 81 -1.49 -22.08 -6.05
C ALA A 81 -2.07 -21.67 -7.41
N GLN A 82 -3.29 -21.13 -7.45
CA GLN A 82 -3.91 -20.62 -8.68
C GLN A 82 -3.29 -19.30 -9.15
N LEU A 83 -2.99 -18.39 -8.22
CA LEU A 83 -2.39 -17.07 -8.54
C LEU A 83 -0.90 -17.17 -8.83
N GLY A 84 -0.21 -18.10 -8.18
CA GLY A 84 1.23 -18.28 -8.25
C GLY A 84 1.95 -17.81 -6.99
N ASN A 85 3.23 -18.13 -6.91
CA ASN A 85 4.09 -17.89 -5.77
C ASN A 85 5.21 -16.88 -6.06
N ASN A 86 5.04 -16.06 -7.11
CA ASN A 86 6.04 -15.09 -7.54
C ASN A 86 5.37 -13.82 -8.10
N ILE A 87 5.88 -12.66 -7.72
CA ILE A 87 5.49 -11.36 -8.25
C ILE A 87 6.76 -10.68 -8.78
N ASN A 88 6.92 -10.61 -10.11
CA ASN A 88 8.07 -9.96 -10.76
C ASN A 88 9.43 -10.44 -10.22
N GLY A 89 9.59 -11.76 -9.99
CA GLY A 89 10.82 -12.33 -9.45
C GLY A 89 10.88 -12.40 -7.91
N VAL A 90 9.93 -11.79 -7.20
CA VAL A 90 9.86 -11.82 -5.74
C VAL A 90 9.01 -13.02 -5.29
N PRO A 91 9.57 -13.97 -4.51
CA PRO A 91 8.80 -15.07 -3.94
C PRO A 91 7.71 -14.57 -2.99
N VAL A 92 6.51 -15.14 -3.08
CA VAL A 92 5.39 -14.76 -2.22
C VAL A 92 5.25 -15.72 -1.04
N ASN A 93 5.10 -15.15 0.15
CA ASN A 93 4.84 -15.87 1.40
C ASN A 93 3.44 -15.54 1.90
N TYR A 94 2.55 -16.53 1.86
CA TYR A 94 1.14 -16.40 2.25
C TYR A 94 0.89 -16.95 3.65
N LYS A 95 0.32 -16.13 4.55
CA LYS A 95 -0.14 -16.58 5.87
C LYS A 95 -1.49 -15.97 6.20
N VAL A 96 -2.21 -16.60 7.15
CA VAL A 96 -3.48 -16.10 7.65
C VAL A 96 -3.31 -15.64 9.10
N TYR A 97 -3.83 -14.44 9.42
CA TYR A 97 -3.95 -13.94 10.77
C TYR A 97 -5.34 -14.23 11.33
N ILE A 98 -5.41 -14.72 12.58
CA ILE A 98 -6.66 -14.92 13.30
C ILE A 98 -7.14 -13.58 13.84
N THR A 99 -8.16 -13.02 13.19
CA THR A 99 -8.82 -11.79 13.63
C THR A 99 -10.20 -11.70 13.00
N LYS A 100 -11.13 -10.99 13.65
CA LYS A 100 -12.47 -10.71 13.11
C LYS A 100 -12.47 -9.57 12.09
N ASP A 101 -11.39 -8.80 12.02
CA ASP A 101 -11.28 -7.72 11.04
C ASP A 101 -11.26 -8.27 9.61
N VAL A 102 -11.79 -7.48 8.69
CA VAL A 102 -11.87 -7.79 7.26
C VAL A 102 -10.76 -7.05 6.56
N ASN A 103 -9.64 -7.75 6.32
CA ASN A 103 -8.46 -7.17 5.66
C ASN A 103 -7.61 -8.22 4.95
N ALA A 104 -6.82 -7.73 4.00
CA ALA A 104 -5.65 -8.40 3.43
C ALA A 104 -4.63 -7.31 3.07
N TRP A 105 -3.35 -7.66 3.03
CA TRP A 105 -2.30 -6.74 2.61
C TRP A 105 -1.10 -7.49 2.05
N ALA A 106 -0.30 -6.79 1.25
CA ALA A 106 0.95 -7.29 0.72
C ALA A 106 2.07 -6.25 0.81
N MET A 107 3.28 -6.70 1.10
CA MET A 107 4.49 -5.89 1.13
C MET A 107 5.40 -6.18 -0.06
N ALA A 108 6.30 -5.23 -0.36
CA ALA A 108 7.19 -5.29 -1.53
C ALA A 108 8.15 -6.50 -1.55
N ASN A 109 8.37 -7.16 -0.41
CA ASN A 109 9.15 -8.42 -0.30
C ASN A 109 8.34 -9.68 -0.60
N GLY A 110 7.06 -9.57 -0.99
CA GLY A 110 6.17 -10.71 -1.21
C GLY A 110 5.51 -11.28 0.06
N CYS A 111 5.61 -10.58 1.19
CA CYS A 111 4.86 -10.92 2.40
C CYS A 111 3.39 -10.59 2.17
N VAL A 112 2.52 -11.61 2.06
CA VAL A 112 1.06 -11.48 1.88
C VAL A 112 0.35 -12.04 3.10
N ARG A 113 -0.54 -11.26 3.68
CA ARG A 113 -1.33 -11.66 4.85
C ARG A 113 -2.81 -11.47 4.56
N VAL A 114 -3.60 -12.49 4.90
CA VAL A 114 -5.05 -12.48 4.75
C VAL A 114 -5.67 -12.71 6.11
N TYR A 115 -6.65 -11.92 6.48
CA TYR A 115 -7.30 -12.02 7.78
C TYR A 115 -8.43 -13.06 7.74
N SER A 116 -8.59 -13.81 8.83
CA SER A 116 -9.64 -14.84 8.91
C SER A 116 -11.03 -14.25 8.76
N GLY A 117 -11.27 -13.02 9.25
CA GLY A 117 -12.55 -12.33 9.06
C GLY A 117 -12.89 -12.07 7.59
N LEU A 118 -11.89 -11.72 6.76
CA LEU A 118 -12.09 -11.61 5.31
C LEU A 118 -12.43 -12.98 4.70
N MET A 119 -11.71 -14.02 5.09
CA MET A 119 -11.94 -15.37 4.58
C MET A 119 -13.29 -15.96 5.02
N ASP A 120 -13.79 -15.59 6.19
CA ASP A 120 -15.13 -16.01 6.65
C ASP A 120 -16.25 -15.31 5.87
N MET A 121 -16.05 -14.04 5.49
CA MET A 121 -17.02 -13.25 4.73
C MET A 121 -17.06 -13.64 3.25
N MET A 122 -15.93 -14.04 2.68
CA MET A 122 -15.74 -14.21 1.23
C MET A 122 -15.60 -15.67 0.83
N ASN A 123 -16.11 -16.03 -0.37
CA ASN A 123 -15.84 -17.30 -1.01
C ASN A 123 -14.43 -17.34 -1.65
N ASP A 124 -14.02 -18.51 -2.19
CA ASP A 124 -12.67 -18.69 -2.75
C ASP A 124 -12.38 -17.76 -3.94
N ASN A 125 -13.38 -17.49 -4.78
CA ASN A 125 -13.24 -16.60 -5.93
C ASN A 125 -13.02 -15.15 -5.49
N GLU A 126 -13.77 -14.70 -4.48
CA GLU A 126 -13.66 -13.37 -3.90
C GLU A 126 -12.30 -13.17 -3.20
N VAL A 127 -11.88 -14.13 -2.36
CA VAL A 127 -10.55 -14.08 -1.72
C VAL A 127 -9.45 -14.06 -2.77
N ARG A 128 -9.59 -14.83 -3.85
CA ARG A 128 -8.64 -14.83 -4.98
C ARG A 128 -8.58 -13.46 -5.66
N GLY A 129 -9.71 -12.83 -5.89
CA GLY A 129 -9.79 -11.47 -6.43
C GLY A 129 -9.04 -10.47 -5.57
N VAL A 130 -9.29 -10.48 -4.25
CA VAL A 130 -8.62 -9.60 -3.29
C VAL A 130 -7.12 -9.87 -3.24
N VAL A 131 -6.69 -11.13 -3.11
CA VAL A 131 -5.25 -11.47 -3.10
C VAL A 131 -4.57 -11.07 -4.40
N GLY A 132 -5.24 -11.23 -5.56
CA GLY A 132 -4.74 -10.76 -6.85
C GLY A 132 -4.57 -9.24 -6.90
N HIS A 133 -5.48 -8.48 -6.28
CA HIS A 133 -5.40 -7.02 -6.12
C HIS A 133 -4.19 -6.62 -5.26
N GLU A 134 -3.97 -7.28 -4.12
CA GLU A 134 -2.79 -7.04 -3.27
C GLU A 134 -1.48 -7.35 -4.02
N MET A 135 -1.46 -8.43 -4.81
CA MET A 135 -0.33 -8.73 -5.70
C MET A 135 -0.13 -7.62 -6.74
N GLY A 136 -1.19 -7.00 -7.23
CA GLY A 136 -1.16 -5.86 -8.14
C GLY A 136 -0.43 -4.65 -7.54
N HIS A 137 -0.72 -4.30 -6.29
CA HIS A 137 -0.02 -3.22 -5.59
C HIS A 137 1.49 -3.48 -5.48
N VAL A 138 1.89 -4.72 -5.25
CA VAL A 138 3.31 -5.11 -5.24
C VAL A 138 3.91 -5.03 -6.65
N ALA A 139 3.26 -5.64 -7.63
CA ALA A 139 3.77 -5.75 -9.00
C ALA A 139 3.94 -4.40 -9.69
N LEU A 140 3.05 -3.44 -9.38
CA LEU A 140 3.03 -2.08 -9.93
C LEU A 140 3.88 -1.09 -9.10
N GLY A 141 4.53 -1.57 -8.02
CA GLY A 141 5.40 -0.75 -7.18
C GLY A 141 4.67 0.21 -6.25
N HIS A 142 3.34 0.09 -6.09
CA HIS A 142 2.55 0.95 -5.21
C HIS A 142 2.99 0.80 -3.76
N THR A 143 3.21 -0.43 -3.28
CA THR A 143 3.70 -0.73 -1.92
C THR A 143 5.11 -0.20 -1.69
N LYS A 144 6.00 -0.26 -2.69
CA LYS A 144 7.33 0.36 -2.64
C LYS A 144 7.22 1.86 -2.45
N LYS A 145 6.33 2.53 -3.21
CA LYS A 145 6.10 3.97 -3.09
C LYS A 145 5.52 4.35 -1.74
N ALA A 146 4.52 3.62 -1.25
CA ALA A 146 3.94 3.82 0.08
C ALA A 146 5.01 3.69 1.17
N MET A 147 5.91 2.73 1.04
CA MET A 147 7.02 2.51 1.96
C MET A 147 8.02 3.68 1.95
N GLN A 148 8.38 4.21 0.79
CA GLN A 148 9.24 5.38 0.69
C GLN A 148 8.64 6.59 1.44
N VAL A 149 7.33 6.81 1.30
CA VAL A 149 6.62 7.87 2.01
C VAL A 149 6.56 7.60 3.53
N ALA A 150 6.24 6.37 3.93
CA ALA A 150 6.21 5.99 5.34
C ALA A 150 7.58 6.12 6.00
N TYR A 151 8.65 5.73 5.30
CA TYR A 151 10.03 5.88 5.79
C TYR A 151 10.40 7.36 5.95
N ALA A 152 10.14 8.21 4.95
CA ALA A 152 10.39 9.64 5.04
C ALA A 152 9.70 10.28 6.25
N THR A 153 8.45 9.93 6.50
CA THR A 153 7.67 10.48 7.62
C THR A 153 8.08 9.91 8.98
N SER A 154 8.61 8.70 9.04
CA SER A 154 9.10 8.06 10.28
C SER A 154 10.51 8.49 10.61
N ALA A 155 11.40 8.55 9.62
CA ALA A 155 12.79 9.00 9.78
C ALA A 155 12.88 10.49 10.15
N ALA A 156 11.93 11.33 9.76
CA ALA A 156 11.85 12.73 10.18
C ALA A 156 11.77 12.90 11.71
N ARG A 157 11.49 11.85 12.47
CA ARG A 157 11.42 11.87 13.94
C ARG A 157 12.67 11.32 14.63
N SER A 158 13.59 10.68 13.91
CA SER A 158 14.76 10.04 14.51
C SER A 158 16.05 10.46 13.82
N VAL A 159 16.85 11.25 14.52
CA VAL A 159 18.22 11.55 14.15
C VAL A 159 19.11 10.52 14.83
N ALA A 160 19.30 9.37 14.23
CA ALA A 160 20.39 8.48 14.61
C ALA A 160 20.83 7.70 13.36
N SER A 161 21.91 8.17 12.74
CA SER A 161 22.70 7.35 11.83
C SER A 161 23.34 6.21 12.63
N SER A 162 22.68 5.07 12.72
CA SER A 162 23.30 3.86 13.24
C SER A 162 24.01 3.12 12.11
N ALA A 163 25.12 2.46 12.43
CA ALA A 163 25.98 1.71 11.51
C ALA A 163 25.30 0.51 10.81
N GLY A 164 23.99 0.36 10.92
CA GLY A 164 23.21 -0.76 10.41
C GLY A 164 22.43 -0.50 9.11
N GLY A 165 22.74 0.57 8.39
CA GLY A 165 21.98 0.96 7.20
C GLY A 165 20.56 1.43 7.52
N VAL A 166 19.72 1.62 6.47
CA VAL A 166 18.35 2.16 6.57
C VAL A 166 17.47 1.31 7.51
N ALA A 167 17.57 -0.01 7.43
CA ALA A 167 16.79 -0.91 8.27
C ALA A 167 17.28 -0.98 9.73
N GLY A 168 18.56 -0.64 10.01
CA GLY A 168 19.12 -0.56 11.35
C GLY A 168 18.79 0.75 12.06
N ALA A 169 18.31 1.76 11.33
CA ALA A 169 18.03 3.08 11.86
C ALA A 169 16.71 3.19 12.64
N LEU A 170 15.80 2.22 12.50
CA LEU A 170 14.52 2.21 13.21
C LEU A 170 14.66 1.44 14.53
N SER A 171 14.30 2.06 15.65
CA SER A 171 14.10 1.36 16.92
C SER A 171 12.88 0.44 16.86
N GLY A 172 12.71 -0.46 17.82
CA GLY A 172 11.56 -1.39 17.83
C GLY A 172 10.20 -0.68 17.77
N SER A 173 10.01 0.41 18.54
CA SER A 173 8.78 1.21 18.51
C SER A 173 8.58 1.92 17.16
N GLN A 174 9.66 2.45 16.58
CA GLN A 174 9.61 3.09 15.26
C GLN A 174 9.31 2.08 14.13
N LEU A 175 9.80 0.86 14.26
CA LEU A 175 9.49 -0.23 13.32
C LEU A 175 8.01 -0.63 13.42
N GLY A 176 7.44 -0.68 14.61
CA GLY A 176 6.00 -0.89 14.82
C GLY A 176 5.16 0.19 14.12
N ASP A 177 5.41 1.46 14.47
CA ASP A 177 4.74 2.61 13.85
C ASP A 177 4.90 2.63 12.31
N PHE A 178 6.07 2.27 11.81
CA PHE A 178 6.35 2.18 10.38
C PHE A 178 5.55 1.06 9.73
N SER A 179 5.53 -0.12 10.36
CA SER A 179 4.80 -1.29 9.86
C SER A 179 3.29 -1.05 9.82
N GLU A 180 2.75 -0.40 10.85
CA GLU A 180 1.34 0.00 10.90
C GLU A 180 0.99 1.00 9.79
N LYS A 181 1.86 1.98 9.53
CA LYS A 181 1.69 2.90 8.41
C LYS A 181 1.69 2.21 7.05
N LEU A 182 2.44 1.12 6.89
CA LEU A 182 2.47 0.37 5.63
C LEU A 182 1.16 -0.36 5.37
N ILE A 183 0.61 -1.05 6.37
CA ILE A 183 -0.65 -1.80 6.21
C ILE A 183 -1.88 -0.89 6.13
N ASN A 184 -1.77 0.35 6.63
CA ASN A 184 -2.82 1.37 6.56
C ASN A 184 -2.55 2.42 5.46
N ALA A 185 -1.59 2.16 4.55
CA ALA A 185 -1.29 3.09 3.46
C ALA A 185 -2.49 3.23 2.53
N GLN A 186 -2.88 4.48 2.26
CA GLN A 186 -3.94 4.77 1.31
C GLN A 186 -3.37 4.89 -0.09
N PHE A 187 -4.06 4.27 -1.04
CA PHE A 187 -3.72 4.35 -2.45
C PHE A 187 -4.66 5.31 -3.19
N SER A 188 -4.15 5.96 -4.23
CA SER A 188 -4.98 6.81 -5.08
C SER A 188 -5.97 5.97 -5.90
N GLN A 189 -7.07 6.56 -6.34
CA GLN A 189 -8.06 5.87 -7.20
C GLN A 189 -7.42 5.25 -8.45
N THR A 190 -6.42 5.93 -9.03
CA THR A 190 -5.68 5.40 -10.19
C THR A 190 -4.88 4.16 -9.83
N GLN A 191 -4.22 4.15 -8.66
CA GLN A 191 -3.47 2.99 -8.18
C GLN A 191 -4.41 1.83 -7.86
N GLU A 192 -5.55 2.12 -7.24
CA GLU A 192 -6.59 1.12 -6.97
C GLU A 192 -7.11 0.48 -8.26
N SER A 193 -7.49 1.29 -9.25
CA SER A 193 -7.96 0.77 -10.55
C SER A 193 -6.88 -0.04 -11.26
N ALA A 194 -5.62 0.38 -11.20
CA ALA A 194 -4.52 -0.37 -11.79
C ALA A 194 -4.28 -1.72 -11.09
N ALA A 195 -4.44 -1.78 -9.76
CA ALA A 195 -4.35 -3.03 -9.00
C ALA A 195 -5.54 -3.97 -9.31
N ASP A 196 -6.74 -3.42 -9.52
CA ASP A 196 -7.91 -4.17 -9.97
C ASP A 196 -7.69 -4.79 -11.36
N ASP A 197 -7.18 -3.98 -12.30
CA ASP A 197 -6.84 -4.42 -13.64
C ASP A 197 -5.77 -5.52 -13.63
N TYR A 198 -4.75 -5.36 -12.79
CA TYR A 198 -3.75 -6.41 -12.60
C TYR A 198 -4.36 -7.72 -12.11
N SER A 199 -5.25 -7.67 -11.11
CA SER A 199 -5.96 -8.85 -10.59
C SER A 199 -6.80 -9.52 -11.67
N PHE A 200 -7.54 -8.71 -12.45
CA PHE A 200 -8.32 -9.19 -13.57
C PHE A 200 -7.45 -9.88 -14.62
N ASP A 201 -6.39 -9.23 -15.10
CA ASP A 201 -5.50 -9.75 -16.13
C ASP A 201 -4.77 -11.01 -15.69
N LEU A 202 -4.30 -11.05 -14.43
CA LEU A 202 -3.66 -12.23 -13.85
C LEU A 202 -4.61 -13.43 -13.86
N GLN A 203 -5.88 -13.23 -13.47
CA GLN A 203 -6.88 -14.29 -13.44
C GLN A 203 -7.25 -14.75 -14.86
N LYS A 204 -7.48 -13.82 -15.79
CA LYS A 204 -7.74 -14.13 -17.21
C LYS A 204 -6.58 -14.93 -17.82
N LYS A 205 -5.34 -14.49 -17.64
CA LYS A 205 -4.13 -15.20 -18.11
C LYS A 205 -4.04 -16.64 -17.59
N LYS A 206 -4.62 -16.91 -16.43
CA LYS A 206 -4.63 -18.23 -15.79
C LYS A 206 -5.92 -19.02 -16.04
N ASN A 207 -6.80 -18.54 -16.93
CA ASN A 207 -8.10 -19.12 -17.20
C ASN A 207 -8.98 -19.28 -15.94
N LEU A 208 -8.90 -18.29 -15.03
CA LEU A 208 -9.71 -18.22 -13.83
C LEU A 208 -10.84 -17.19 -14.02
N ASP A 209 -11.93 -17.36 -13.26
CA ASP A 209 -13.03 -16.41 -13.26
C ASP A 209 -12.68 -15.15 -12.47
N PRO A 210 -12.62 -13.94 -13.09
CA PRO A 210 -12.29 -12.70 -12.41
C PRO A 210 -13.47 -12.02 -11.71
N SER A 211 -14.70 -12.58 -11.80
CA SER A 211 -15.92 -11.97 -11.23
C SER A 211 -15.87 -11.85 -9.69
N GLY A 212 -15.03 -12.63 -9.04
CA GLY A 212 -14.88 -12.62 -7.58
C GLY A 212 -14.47 -11.26 -7.04
N LEU A 213 -13.68 -10.46 -7.77
CA LEU A 213 -13.29 -9.13 -7.33
C LEU A 213 -14.49 -8.18 -7.27
N VAL A 214 -15.42 -8.28 -8.24
CA VAL A 214 -16.66 -7.48 -8.26
C VAL A 214 -17.53 -7.80 -7.06
N THR A 215 -17.77 -9.09 -6.80
CA THR A 215 -18.62 -9.52 -5.69
C THR A 215 -17.98 -9.22 -4.34
N ALA A 216 -16.64 -9.28 -4.23
CA ALA A 216 -15.90 -8.84 -3.06
C ALA A 216 -16.13 -7.34 -2.78
N PHE A 217 -16.01 -6.48 -3.79
CA PHE A 217 -16.28 -5.04 -3.64
C PHE A 217 -17.71 -4.75 -3.19
N ASN A 218 -18.70 -5.46 -3.75
CA ASN A 218 -20.09 -5.31 -3.34
C ASN A 218 -20.30 -5.71 -1.86
N LYS A 219 -19.64 -6.75 -1.38
CA LYS A 219 -19.67 -7.15 0.03
C LYS A 219 -18.97 -6.13 0.92
N LEU A 220 -17.79 -5.65 0.51
CA LEU A 220 -17.05 -4.62 1.25
C LEU A 220 -17.86 -3.32 1.36
N ALA A 221 -18.52 -2.90 0.28
CA ALA A 221 -19.35 -1.70 0.27
C ALA A 221 -20.57 -1.78 1.23
N GLN A 222 -21.00 -3.00 1.60
CA GLN A 222 -22.07 -3.22 2.59
C GLN A 222 -21.58 -3.16 4.03
N LEU A 223 -20.26 -3.18 4.26
CA LEU A 223 -19.68 -2.97 5.58
C LEU A 223 -19.77 -1.50 5.94
N ASP A 224 -20.80 -1.16 6.73
CA ASP A 224 -21.11 0.21 7.15
C ASP A 224 -19.89 0.96 7.73
N GLY A 225 -19.59 2.11 7.13
CA GLY A 225 -18.91 3.23 7.76
C GLY A 225 -17.54 2.96 8.39
N GLY A 226 -16.65 2.20 7.75
CA GLY A 226 -15.26 2.07 8.22
C GLY A 226 -15.03 0.97 9.27
N LYS A 227 -15.89 -0.01 9.35
CA LYS A 227 -15.72 -1.20 10.20
C LYS A 227 -14.70 -2.22 9.68
N SER A 228 -14.04 -1.92 8.56
CA SER A 228 -13.03 -2.77 7.94
C SER A 228 -11.77 -1.96 7.70
N SER A 229 -10.63 -2.44 8.16
CA SER A 229 -9.34 -1.81 7.87
C SER A 229 -9.03 -1.83 6.37
N MET A 230 -9.57 -2.80 5.62
CA MET A 230 -9.44 -2.83 4.17
C MET A 230 -10.11 -1.63 3.48
N LEU A 231 -11.30 -1.20 3.94
CA LEU A 231 -11.96 -0.01 3.38
C LEU A 231 -11.23 1.30 3.69
N SER A 232 -10.45 1.32 4.77
CA SER A 232 -9.66 2.49 5.16
C SER A 232 -8.44 2.66 4.26
N SER A 233 -7.81 1.57 3.82
CA SER A 233 -6.64 1.57 2.91
C SER A 233 -7.04 1.49 1.43
N HIS A 234 -8.10 0.74 1.11
CA HIS A 234 -8.61 0.47 -0.24
C HIS A 234 -10.09 0.86 -0.34
N PRO A 235 -10.43 2.14 -0.51
CA PRO A 235 -11.82 2.57 -0.57
C PRO A 235 -12.61 1.81 -1.65
N ALA A 236 -13.65 1.10 -1.23
CA ALA A 236 -14.57 0.47 -2.16
C ALA A 236 -15.30 1.55 -2.94
N SER A 237 -15.24 1.46 -4.26
CA SER A 237 -15.92 2.39 -5.14
C SER A 237 -16.87 1.60 -6.06
N PRO A 238 -18.14 1.99 -6.16
CA PRO A 238 -19.03 1.42 -7.16
C PRO A 238 -18.46 1.50 -8.59
N ALA A 239 -17.71 2.55 -8.88
CA ALA A 239 -17.05 2.74 -10.17
C ALA A 239 -15.99 1.67 -10.44
N ARG A 240 -15.24 1.21 -9.42
CA ARG A 240 -14.26 0.12 -9.56
C ARG A 240 -14.95 -1.20 -9.89
N ALA A 241 -16.01 -1.55 -9.16
CA ALA A 241 -16.82 -2.73 -9.44
C ALA A 241 -17.39 -2.69 -10.86
N GLN A 242 -17.95 -1.54 -11.27
CA GLN A 242 -18.50 -1.34 -12.61
C GLN A 242 -17.43 -1.47 -13.70
N HIS A 243 -16.25 -0.91 -13.50
CA HIS A 243 -15.13 -1.03 -14.44
C HIS A 243 -14.78 -2.51 -14.70
N ILE A 244 -14.59 -3.31 -13.65
CA ILE A 244 -14.29 -4.74 -13.80
C ILE A 244 -15.46 -5.51 -14.42
N GLN A 245 -16.71 -5.17 -14.11
CA GLN A 245 -17.90 -5.74 -14.79
C GLN A 245 -17.87 -5.46 -16.30
N GLN A 246 -17.53 -4.25 -16.71
CA GLN A 246 -17.42 -3.88 -18.12
C GLN A 246 -16.33 -4.68 -18.84
N ARG A 247 -15.15 -4.87 -18.20
CA ARG A 247 -14.08 -5.70 -18.74
C ARG A 247 -14.49 -7.16 -18.88
N ILE A 248 -15.25 -7.72 -17.92
CA ILE A 248 -15.82 -9.07 -18.02
C ILE A 248 -16.78 -9.15 -19.21
N ALA A 249 -17.69 -8.19 -19.36
CA ALA A 249 -18.70 -8.19 -20.41
C ALA A 249 -18.11 -8.03 -21.82
N SER A 250 -17.03 -7.24 -21.96
CA SER A 250 -16.31 -7.04 -23.22
C SER A 250 -15.32 -8.16 -23.54
N ASN A 251 -15.17 -9.14 -22.64
CA ASN A 251 -14.23 -10.25 -22.78
C ASN A 251 -12.76 -9.81 -22.97
N GLN A 252 -12.43 -8.63 -22.45
CA GLN A 252 -11.07 -8.07 -22.47
C GLN A 252 -10.15 -8.74 -21.46
#